data_837edd712f8d414dee554f28dd1f69cb
#
_entry.id   837edd712f8d414dee554f28dd1f69cb
#
_cell.length_a   1.000
_cell.length_b   1.000
_cell.length_c   1.000
_cell.angle_alpha   90.00
_cell.angle_beta   90.00
_cell.angle_gamma   90.00
#
_symmetry.space_group_name_H-M   'P 1'
#
loop_
_entity.id
_entity.type
_entity.pdbx_description
1 polymer ?
#
loop_
_entity_poly.entity_id
_entity_poly.type
_entity_poly.pdbx_seq_one_letter_code
_entity_poly.pdbx_strand_id
1 'polypeptide(L)'
;RQFLIRFYNFASHKENIYTIMSTSKHPKGLYLVFATSTAERFSYYGMRAIFILFLTQALLFDKEHAASIYGSYTGLVYLTPLIGGYIADKYWGIRRSVFWGAMMMAVGQFLMFFSASMLDTKELSHWLMYGGLTFLILGNGCFKPTVSSLVGQLYEPGDRRLDSAYTIFYMGVNVGSFFAPLVCGYFGETGDPNDFKWGFLIAAIVTVFTVILFETQKSKYLIGPDGKPLGIIPDAKREQPKEHKTVQQTAIDKDKKMRNNLLLGALTIALALFFYWCFGNDWVSIGIFTACIVFPVSILLDGSLTKIERDRIFVIYIIAFFVIFFWAAYEQAGASLTLFAAEQTDRTILGWEMPASWIQSFNPFFVVILAAIMPSVWGALNKRGMEPASPTKQAIGLLLLSLGYLVICFGVKDVQPGVKVSLIWLTGLYFIHTMGEIALSPIGLSMVNKLTPVRFASLMMGIWYLSTSTANKFAGTLGGLYPEDGKVKTLLGFRIETMFDFFMVFVIMSGVASLILFLLSKKLQKMMHGVE
;
A
#
# COMPACT_ATOMS: atom_id res chain seq x y z
N ARG A 1 -41.76 -16.20 -14.54
CA ARG A 1 -41.12 -17.49 -14.88
C ARG A 1 -39.70 -17.31 -15.40
N GLN A 2 -39.41 -16.36 -16.29
CA GLN A 2 -38.04 -16.11 -16.78
C GLN A 2 -37.09 -15.53 -15.69
N PHE A 3 -37.58 -14.79 -14.71
CA PHE A 3 -36.83 -14.26 -13.60
C PHE A 3 -36.39 -15.38 -12.62
N LEU A 4 -37.29 -16.35 -12.37
CA LEU A 4 -37.01 -17.53 -11.53
C LEU A 4 -35.99 -18.48 -12.18
N ILE A 5 -36.02 -18.64 -13.50
CA ILE A 5 -35.05 -19.44 -14.25
C ILE A 5 -33.65 -18.76 -14.23
N ARG A 6 -33.57 -17.44 -14.31
CA ARG A 6 -32.31 -16.70 -14.15
C ARG A 6 -31.76 -16.78 -12.73
N PHE A 7 -32.63 -16.79 -11.73
CA PHE A 7 -32.21 -16.95 -10.32
C PHE A 7 -31.76 -18.39 -10.03
N TYR A 8 -32.38 -19.39 -10.63
CA TYR A 8 -31.98 -20.80 -10.53
C TYR A 8 -30.64 -21.05 -11.22
N ASN A 9 -30.37 -20.46 -12.39
CA ASN A 9 -29.07 -20.52 -13.05
C ASN A 9 -27.99 -19.74 -12.31
N PHE A 10 -28.35 -18.68 -11.59
CA PHE A 10 -27.41 -17.98 -10.70
C PHE A 10 -27.09 -18.81 -9.44
N ALA A 11 -28.08 -19.54 -8.91
CA ALA A 11 -27.89 -20.48 -7.80
C ALA A 11 -27.06 -21.70 -8.23
N SER A 12 -27.24 -22.23 -9.45
CA SER A 12 -26.43 -23.33 -9.97
C SER A 12 -24.98 -22.94 -10.27
N HIS A 13 -24.73 -21.66 -10.60
CA HIS A 13 -23.35 -21.12 -10.64
C HIS A 13 -22.74 -20.96 -9.24
N LYS A 14 -23.56 -20.68 -8.22
CA LYS A 14 -23.13 -20.76 -6.82
C LYS A 14 -22.81 -22.18 -6.39
N GLU A 15 -23.55 -23.18 -6.80
CA GLU A 15 -23.23 -24.59 -6.54
C GLU A 15 -21.89 -24.98 -7.16
N ASN A 16 -21.56 -24.51 -8.36
CA ASN A 16 -20.24 -24.71 -8.94
C ASN A 16 -19.12 -24.00 -8.15
N ILE A 17 -19.37 -22.80 -7.62
CA ILE A 17 -18.40 -22.11 -6.74
C ILE A 17 -18.28 -22.84 -5.39
N TYR A 18 -19.39 -23.31 -4.80
CA TYR A 18 -19.36 -24.13 -3.58
C TYR A 18 -18.74 -25.51 -3.83
N THR A 19 -18.97 -26.13 -4.97
CA THR A 19 -18.39 -27.42 -5.34
C THR A 19 -16.88 -27.29 -5.62
N ILE A 20 -16.42 -26.18 -6.22
CA ILE A 20 -14.99 -25.87 -6.39
C ILE A 20 -14.31 -25.60 -5.02
N MET A 21 -15.02 -25.01 -4.06
CA MET A 21 -14.52 -24.82 -2.69
C MET A 21 -14.57 -26.09 -1.83
N SER A 22 -15.36 -27.12 -2.20
CA SER A 22 -15.61 -28.28 -1.32
C SER A 22 -14.76 -29.53 -1.62
N THR A 23 -14.02 -29.62 -2.73
CA THR A 23 -13.43 -30.90 -3.18
C THR A 23 -11.96 -31.15 -2.83
N SER A 24 -11.23 -30.17 -2.26
CA SER A 24 -9.90 -30.47 -1.69
C SER A 24 -9.52 -29.48 -0.58
N LYS A 25 -9.24 -30.01 0.60
CA LYS A 25 -8.83 -29.20 1.77
C LYS A 25 -7.54 -28.45 1.48
N HIS A 26 -7.51 -27.15 1.77
CA HIS A 26 -6.28 -26.37 1.74
C HIS A 26 -5.25 -26.88 2.76
N PRO A 27 -3.94 -26.75 2.49
CA PRO A 27 -2.90 -27.07 3.47
C PRO A 27 -3.11 -26.30 4.77
N LYS A 28 -2.89 -26.94 5.92
CA LYS A 28 -3.04 -26.28 7.24
C LYS A 28 -2.10 -25.08 7.40
N GLY A 29 -0.98 -25.04 6.67
CA GLY A 29 -0.07 -23.91 6.61
C GLY A 29 -0.73 -22.62 6.11
N LEU A 30 -1.74 -22.70 5.22
CA LEU A 30 -2.48 -21.54 4.75
C LEU A 30 -3.19 -20.82 5.91
N TYR A 31 -3.80 -21.57 6.83
CA TYR A 31 -4.49 -20.97 7.98
C TYR A 31 -3.52 -20.31 8.96
N LEU A 32 -2.31 -20.88 9.11
CA LEU A 32 -1.25 -20.22 9.88
C LEU A 32 -0.82 -18.91 9.24
N VAL A 33 -0.57 -18.91 7.93
CA VAL A 33 -0.19 -17.71 7.18
C VAL A 33 -1.31 -16.66 7.21
N PHE A 34 -2.57 -17.09 7.07
CA PHE A 34 -3.76 -16.24 7.22
C PHE A 34 -3.79 -15.56 8.59
N ALA A 35 -3.74 -16.33 9.68
CA ALA A 35 -3.82 -15.81 11.04
C ALA A 35 -2.64 -14.88 11.38
N THR A 36 -1.42 -15.26 10.95
CA THR A 36 -0.21 -14.46 11.13
C THR A 36 -0.31 -13.10 10.38
N SER A 37 -0.80 -13.14 9.14
CA SER A 37 -0.99 -11.93 8.35
C SER A 37 -2.12 -11.04 8.88
N THR A 38 -3.24 -11.64 9.30
CA THR A 38 -4.37 -10.92 9.91
C THR A 38 -3.94 -10.17 11.16
N ALA A 39 -3.21 -10.84 12.06
CA ALA A 39 -2.75 -10.24 13.30
C ALA A 39 -1.71 -9.13 13.06
N GLU A 40 -0.78 -9.33 12.14
CA GLU A 40 0.19 -8.30 11.76
C GLU A 40 -0.50 -7.09 11.10
N ARG A 41 -1.44 -7.32 10.18
CA ARG A 41 -2.23 -6.24 9.57
C ARG A 41 -3.06 -5.49 10.59
N PHE A 42 -3.65 -6.19 11.55
CA PHE A 42 -4.33 -5.56 12.68
C PHE A 42 -3.39 -4.60 13.43
N SER A 43 -2.20 -5.04 13.80
CA SER A 43 -1.22 -4.21 14.50
C SER A 43 -0.83 -2.96 13.67
N TYR A 44 -0.51 -3.16 12.38
CA TYR A 44 -0.12 -2.07 11.49
C TYR A 44 -1.23 -1.04 11.30
N TYR A 45 -2.43 -1.47 10.92
CA TYR A 45 -3.55 -0.55 10.67
C TYR A 45 -4.13 0.05 11.95
N GLY A 46 -4.05 -0.66 13.09
CA GLY A 46 -4.48 -0.13 14.39
C GLY A 46 -3.60 1.03 14.85
N MET A 47 -2.28 0.84 14.81
CA MET A 47 -1.35 1.93 15.11
C MET A 47 -1.54 3.10 14.13
N ARG A 48 -1.58 2.80 12.82
CA ARG A 48 -1.71 3.80 11.77
C ARG A 48 -2.99 4.64 11.92
N ALA A 49 -4.10 4.03 12.36
CA ALA A 49 -5.39 4.70 12.45
C ALA A 49 -5.40 5.84 13.47
N ILE A 50 -4.69 5.66 14.58
CA ILE A 50 -4.61 6.67 15.66
C ILE A 50 -3.35 7.55 15.55
N PHE A 51 -2.41 7.23 14.64
CA PHE A 51 -1.08 7.82 14.65
C PHE A 51 -1.08 9.32 14.35
N ILE A 52 -1.82 9.79 13.34
CA ILE A 52 -1.87 11.23 13.03
C ILE A 52 -2.50 12.04 14.17
N LEU A 53 -3.51 11.47 14.84
CA LEU A 53 -4.15 12.10 16.01
C LEU A 53 -3.20 12.12 17.20
N PHE A 54 -2.45 11.05 17.44
CA PHE A 54 -1.40 11.03 18.46
C PHE A 54 -0.35 12.12 18.23
N LEU A 55 0.11 12.31 16.99
CA LEU A 55 1.07 13.35 16.65
C LEU A 55 0.53 14.76 16.93
N THR A 56 -0.73 15.02 16.59
CA THR A 56 -1.32 16.37 16.68
C THR A 56 -1.91 16.66 18.05
N GLN A 57 -2.56 15.70 18.71
CA GLN A 57 -3.30 15.91 19.95
C GLN A 57 -2.48 15.59 21.21
N ALA A 58 -1.58 14.59 21.15
CA ALA A 58 -0.77 14.20 22.30
C ALA A 58 0.64 14.80 22.26
N LEU A 59 1.34 14.69 21.13
CA LEU A 59 2.68 15.26 20.96
C LEU A 59 2.66 16.74 20.57
N LEU A 60 1.48 17.27 20.21
CA LEU A 60 1.24 18.68 19.87
C LEU A 60 2.11 19.19 18.70
N PHE A 61 2.43 18.32 17.75
CA PHE A 61 3.05 18.74 16.50
C PHE A 61 2.03 19.51 15.65
N ASP A 62 2.51 20.53 14.92
CA ASP A 62 1.70 21.16 13.89
C ASP A 62 1.33 20.16 12.80
N LYS A 63 0.24 20.42 12.08
CA LYS A 63 -0.33 19.46 11.10
C LYS A 63 0.61 19.17 9.96
N GLU A 64 1.42 20.14 9.55
CA GLU A 64 2.39 19.99 8.47
C GLU A 64 3.51 19.04 8.87
N HIS A 65 4.09 19.23 10.05
CA HIS A 65 5.12 18.35 10.58
C HIS A 65 4.57 16.95 10.86
N ALA A 66 3.38 16.82 11.45
CA ALA A 66 2.71 15.55 11.68
C ALA A 66 2.45 14.79 10.36
N ALA A 67 1.96 15.47 9.32
CA ALA A 67 1.74 14.89 8.01
C ALA A 67 3.06 14.45 7.34
N SER A 68 4.14 15.23 7.51
CA SER A 68 5.48 14.87 7.02
C SER A 68 6.03 13.62 7.69
N ILE A 69 5.91 13.49 9.02
CA ILE A 69 6.29 12.28 9.77
C ILE A 69 5.46 11.08 9.29
N TYR A 70 4.14 11.25 9.20
CA TYR A 70 3.24 10.21 8.74
C TYR A 70 3.61 9.71 7.32
N GLY A 71 3.83 10.63 6.38
CA GLY A 71 4.22 10.30 5.02
C GLY A 71 5.61 9.66 4.93
N SER A 72 6.55 10.08 5.77
CA SER A 72 7.89 9.49 5.85
C SER A 72 7.81 8.05 6.38
N TYR A 73 7.06 7.83 7.45
CA TYR A 73 6.84 6.50 8.02
C TYR A 73 6.19 5.56 6.99
N THR A 74 5.05 5.94 6.45
CA THR A 74 4.33 5.09 5.48
C THR A 74 5.11 4.89 4.19
N GLY A 75 5.82 5.90 3.70
CA GLY A 75 6.71 5.79 2.54
C GLY A 75 7.84 4.77 2.77
N LEU A 76 8.53 4.85 3.90
CA LEU A 76 9.63 3.93 4.24
C LEU A 76 9.14 2.50 4.49
N VAL A 77 7.94 2.30 5.05
CA VAL A 77 7.32 0.98 5.21
C VAL A 77 7.09 0.26 3.87
N TYR A 78 6.89 1.00 2.77
CA TYR A 78 6.79 0.42 1.42
C TYR A 78 8.13 0.33 0.68
N LEU A 79 9.14 1.06 1.12
CA LEU A 79 10.49 0.98 0.55
C LEU A 79 11.28 -0.21 1.12
N THR A 80 11.23 -0.42 2.43
CA THR A 80 12.04 -1.43 3.13
C THR A 80 11.77 -2.88 2.74
N PRO A 81 10.57 -3.30 2.25
CA PRO A 81 10.35 -4.64 1.70
C PRO A 81 11.29 -5.03 0.54
N LEU A 82 11.80 -4.08 -0.22
CA LEU A 82 12.81 -4.33 -1.27
C LEU A 82 14.10 -4.89 -0.67
N ILE A 83 14.55 -4.28 0.43
CA ILE A 83 15.78 -4.68 1.12
C ILE A 83 15.54 -5.95 1.94
N GLY A 84 14.42 -5.99 2.67
CA GLY A 84 14.08 -7.12 3.53
C GLY A 84 13.81 -8.42 2.76
N GLY A 85 13.17 -8.33 1.58
CA GLY A 85 12.99 -9.47 0.67
C GLY A 85 14.33 -10.01 0.19
N TYR A 86 15.24 -9.14 -0.23
CA TYR A 86 16.60 -9.54 -0.65
C TYR A 86 17.38 -10.23 0.48
N ILE A 87 17.29 -9.71 1.71
CA ILE A 87 17.93 -10.31 2.89
C ILE A 87 17.31 -11.69 3.18
N ALA A 88 15.98 -11.80 3.08
CA ALA A 88 15.28 -13.06 3.29
C ALA A 88 15.68 -14.13 2.29
N ASP A 89 15.74 -13.76 1.00
CA ASP A 89 16.03 -14.72 -0.08
C ASP A 89 17.50 -15.17 -0.06
N LYS A 90 18.43 -14.28 0.29
CA LYS A 90 19.86 -14.56 0.17
C LYS A 90 20.53 -15.04 1.46
N TYR A 91 20.10 -14.52 2.63
CA TYR A 91 20.83 -14.71 3.88
C TYR A 91 20.07 -15.40 5.00
N TRP A 92 18.81 -15.00 5.25
CA TRP A 92 18.09 -15.43 6.46
C TRP A 92 17.13 -16.59 6.24
N GLY A 93 16.62 -16.74 5.03
CA GLY A 93 15.46 -17.57 4.76
C GLY A 93 14.15 -16.93 5.29
N ILE A 94 13.03 -17.35 4.74
CA ILE A 94 11.72 -16.76 5.00
C ILE A 94 11.32 -16.87 6.48
N ARG A 95 11.51 -18.06 7.12
CA ARG A 95 11.10 -18.27 8.51
C ARG A 95 11.77 -17.32 9.50
N ARG A 96 13.08 -17.10 9.34
CA ARG A 96 13.83 -16.18 10.20
C ARG A 96 13.43 -14.73 9.94
N SER A 97 13.20 -14.38 8.68
CA SER A 97 12.78 -13.02 8.31
C SER A 97 11.40 -12.68 8.88
N VAL A 98 10.43 -13.60 8.84
CA VAL A 98 9.12 -13.43 9.49
C VAL A 98 9.27 -13.24 11.00
N PHE A 99 10.07 -14.09 11.66
CA PHE A 99 10.28 -14.03 13.11
C PHE A 99 10.92 -12.72 13.55
N TRP A 100 12.07 -12.36 12.96
CA TRP A 100 12.78 -11.14 13.32
C TRP A 100 12.01 -9.88 12.92
N GLY A 101 11.32 -9.92 11.76
CA GLY A 101 10.45 -8.84 11.35
C GLY A 101 9.32 -8.59 12.34
N ALA A 102 8.61 -9.64 12.76
CA ALA A 102 7.55 -9.52 13.76
C ALA A 102 8.10 -9.09 15.15
N MET A 103 9.27 -9.58 15.55
CA MET A 103 9.93 -9.19 16.80
C MET A 103 10.30 -7.70 16.81
N MET A 104 10.89 -7.19 15.71
CA MET A 104 11.19 -5.77 15.57
C MET A 104 9.91 -4.93 15.64
N MET A 105 8.83 -5.36 14.96
CA MET A 105 7.54 -4.65 15.02
C MET A 105 6.97 -4.66 16.44
N ALA A 106 7.09 -5.76 17.20
CA ALA A 106 6.66 -5.79 18.60
C ALA A 106 7.43 -4.78 19.46
N VAL A 107 8.75 -4.72 19.32
CA VAL A 107 9.57 -3.70 20.00
C VAL A 107 9.13 -2.30 19.58
N GLY A 108 8.90 -2.07 18.29
CA GLY A 108 8.44 -0.79 17.77
C GLY A 108 7.10 -0.36 18.39
N GLN A 109 6.12 -1.27 18.49
CA GLN A 109 4.82 -0.98 19.12
C GLN A 109 4.94 -0.69 20.61
N PHE A 110 5.81 -1.39 21.35
CA PHE A 110 6.07 -1.08 22.76
C PHE A 110 6.75 0.29 22.93
N LEU A 111 7.67 0.66 22.04
CA LEU A 111 8.24 2.01 22.06
C LEU A 111 7.19 3.08 21.79
N MET A 112 6.22 2.84 20.90
CA MET A 112 5.06 3.73 20.70
C MET A 112 4.18 3.82 21.95
N PHE A 113 3.92 2.69 22.62
CA PHE A 113 3.22 2.65 23.90
C PHE A 113 3.94 3.49 24.98
N PHE A 114 5.26 3.33 25.13
CA PHE A 114 6.05 4.10 26.08
C PHE A 114 6.10 5.59 25.71
N SER A 115 6.21 5.92 24.41
CA SER A 115 6.11 7.31 23.95
C SER A 115 4.80 7.97 24.41
N ALA A 116 3.66 7.30 24.19
CA ALA A 116 2.36 7.79 24.61
C ALA A 116 2.14 7.75 26.14
N SER A 117 2.96 7.03 26.89
CA SER A 117 2.90 6.95 28.35
C SER A 117 3.76 8.01 29.04
N MET A 118 4.66 8.67 28.31
CA MET A 118 5.66 9.61 28.87
C MET A 118 5.50 11.02 28.29
N LEU A 119 4.24 11.47 28.11
CA LEU A 119 3.93 12.79 27.51
C LEU A 119 4.47 13.97 28.33
N ASP A 120 4.60 13.82 29.64
CA ASP A 120 5.18 14.84 30.52
C ASP A 120 6.65 15.14 30.19
N THR A 121 7.39 14.13 29.67
CA THR A 121 8.79 14.26 29.24
C THR A 121 8.84 14.30 27.72
N LYS A 122 8.49 15.45 27.14
CA LYS A 122 8.34 15.63 25.68
C LYS A 122 9.52 15.09 24.86
N GLU A 123 10.73 15.43 25.26
CA GLU A 123 11.93 15.01 24.53
C GLU A 123 12.09 13.48 24.50
N LEU A 124 11.90 12.81 25.64
CA LEU A 124 11.97 11.35 25.72
C LEU A 124 10.82 10.71 24.91
N SER A 125 9.61 11.25 24.99
CA SER A 125 8.45 10.79 24.22
C SER A 125 8.73 10.87 22.71
N HIS A 126 9.33 11.95 22.21
CA HIS A 126 9.73 12.08 20.81
C HIS A 126 10.78 11.04 20.39
N TRP A 127 11.84 10.83 21.19
CA TRP A 127 12.85 9.83 20.90
C TRP A 127 12.29 8.41 20.89
N LEU A 128 11.39 8.08 21.81
CA LEU A 128 10.72 6.79 21.84
C LEU A 128 9.82 6.59 20.62
N MET A 129 9.09 7.62 20.18
CA MET A 129 8.30 7.60 18.95
C MET A 129 9.18 7.32 17.72
N TYR A 130 10.26 8.10 17.52
CA TYR A 130 11.14 7.90 16.35
C TYR A 130 11.82 6.52 16.39
N GLY A 131 12.23 6.06 17.56
CA GLY A 131 12.75 4.71 17.76
C GLY A 131 11.70 3.66 17.40
N GLY A 132 10.46 3.84 17.88
CA GLY A 132 9.32 2.97 17.56
C GLY A 132 9.05 2.87 16.06
N LEU A 133 8.96 4.01 15.38
CA LEU A 133 8.78 4.06 13.93
C LEU A 133 9.91 3.36 13.17
N THR A 134 11.15 3.54 13.61
CA THR A 134 12.33 2.89 12.99
C THR A 134 12.21 1.37 13.07
N PHE A 135 11.90 0.83 14.24
CA PHE A 135 11.71 -0.62 14.41
C PHE A 135 10.51 -1.16 13.61
N LEU A 136 9.43 -0.40 13.53
CA LEU A 136 8.26 -0.76 12.72
C LEU A 136 8.59 -0.79 11.22
N ILE A 137 9.34 0.19 10.71
CA ILE A 137 9.79 0.26 9.31
C ILE A 137 10.67 -0.94 8.97
N LEU A 138 11.70 -1.21 9.79
CA LEU A 138 12.64 -2.32 9.55
C LEU A 138 11.93 -3.67 9.67
N GLY A 139 11.09 -3.83 10.69
CA GLY A 139 10.33 -5.06 10.92
C GLY A 139 9.37 -5.39 9.79
N ASN A 140 8.60 -4.40 9.33
CA ASN A 140 7.67 -4.57 8.21
C ASN A 140 8.42 -4.92 6.92
N GLY A 141 9.59 -4.32 6.70
CA GLY A 141 10.46 -4.63 5.57
C GLY A 141 10.83 -6.10 5.47
N CYS A 142 11.16 -6.74 6.60
CA CYS A 142 11.49 -8.16 6.64
C CYS A 142 10.24 -9.07 6.60
N PHE A 143 9.13 -8.65 7.17
CA PHE A 143 7.92 -9.46 7.34
C PHE A 143 7.05 -9.51 6.07
N LYS A 144 6.70 -8.36 5.52
CA LYS A 144 5.69 -8.23 4.46
C LYS A 144 5.97 -9.04 3.19
N PRO A 145 7.18 -9.00 2.59
CA PRO A 145 7.48 -9.75 1.36
C PRO A 145 7.53 -11.26 1.60
N THR A 146 7.91 -11.67 2.82
CA THR A 146 8.17 -13.07 3.13
C THR A 146 6.89 -13.87 3.43
N VAL A 147 5.91 -13.28 4.13
CA VAL A 147 4.66 -13.97 4.45
C VAL A 147 3.84 -14.26 3.20
N SER A 148 3.76 -13.32 2.26
CA SER A 148 3.03 -13.53 1.00
C SER A 148 3.67 -14.61 0.12
N SER A 149 5.00 -14.75 0.13
CA SER A 149 5.70 -15.79 -0.63
C SER A 149 5.47 -17.20 -0.06
N LEU A 150 5.21 -17.34 1.26
CA LEU A 150 4.86 -18.62 1.86
C LEU A 150 3.57 -19.23 1.29
N VAL A 151 2.59 -18.38 0.91
CA VAL A 151 1.34 -18.87 0.31
C VAL A 151 1.64 -19.67 -0.95
N GLY A 152 2.48 -19.14 -1.85
CA GLY A 152 2.85 -19.82 -3.09
C GLY A 152 3.61 -21.13 -2.87
N GLN A 153 4.47 -21.18 -1.84
CA GLN A 153 5.29 -22.35 -1.54
C GLN A 153 4.52 -23.53 -0.91
N LEU A 154 3.31 -23.28 -0.41
CA LEU A 154 2.44 -24.34 0.16
C LEU A 154 1.80 -25.23 -0.92
N TYR A 155 1.89 -24.88 -2.20
CA TYR A 155 1.24 -25.56 -3.29
C TYR A 155 2.25 -26.00 -4.37
N GLU A 156 1.91 -27.07 -5.09
CA GLU A 156 2.68 -27.47 -6.26
C GLU A 156 2.54 -26.46 -7.41
N PRO A 157 3.54 -26.33 -8.28
CA PRO A 157 3.42 -25.52 -9.49
C PRO A 157 2.23 -25.95 -10.33
N GLY A 158 1.32 -25.02 -10.64
CA GLY A 158 0.11 -25.31 -11.42
C GLY A 158 -1.10 -25.79 -10.62
N ASP A 159 -1.03 -25.84 -9.30
CA ASP A 159 -2.18 -26.19 -8.45
C ASP A 159 -3.29 -25.13 -8.59
N ARG A 160 -4.48 -25.58 -9.04
CA ARG A 160 -5.66 -24.72 -9.26
C ARG A 160 -6.17 -24.05 -7.98
N ARG A 161 -5.83 -24.56 -6.79
CA ARG A 161 -6.23 -23.98 -5.48
C ARG A 161 -5.43 -22.74 -5.11
N LEU A 162 -4.33 -22.44 -5.82
CA LEU A 162 -3.44 -21.34 -5.49
C LEU A 162 -4.17 -19.99 -5.55
N ASP A 163 -5.03 -19.78 -6.54
CA ASP A 163 -5.80 -18.52 -6.68
C ASP A 163 -6.75 -18.32 -5.50
N SER A 164 -7.45 -19.39 -5.08
CA SER A 164 -8.32 -19.31 -3.91
C SER A 164 -7.53 -19.14 -2.61
N ALA A 165 -6.32 -19.69 -2.51
CA ALA A 165 -5.44 -19.48 -1.37
C ALA A 165 -5.00 -18.01 -1.21
N TYR A 166 -4.63 -17.35 -2.30
CA TYR A 166 -4.36 -15.92 -2.28
C TYR A 166 -5.59 -15.09 -1.95
N THR A 167 -6.78 -15.51 -2.39
CA THR A 167 -8.04 -14.87 -2.02
C THR A 167 -8.30 -14.98 -0.51
N ILE A 168 -8.10 -16.16 0.09
CA ILE A 168 -8.20 -16.36 1.54
C ILE A 168 -7.17 -15.50 2.28
N PHE A 169 -5.92 -15.48 1.82
CA PHE A 169 -4.86 -14.64 2.38
C PHE A 169 -5.24 -13.16 2.36
N TYR A 170 -5.72 -12.65 1.22
CA TYR A 170 -6.16 -11.27 1.07
C TYR A 170 -7.37 -10.92 1.96
N MET A 171 -8.29 -11.87 2.13
CA MET A 171 -9.40 -11.72 3.09
C MET A 171 -8.89 -11.54 4.52
N GLY A 172 -7.83 -12.27 4.93
CA GLY A 172 -7.19 -12.08 6.23
C GLY A 172 -6.63 -10.68 6.42
N VAL A 173 -6.00 -10.12 5.39
CA VAL A 173 -5.52 -8.73 5.39
C VAL A 173 -6.67 -7.76 5.65
N ASN A 174 -7.80 -7.91 4.96
CA ASN A 174 -8.96 -7.02 5.10
C ASN A 174 -9.67 -7.19 6.46
N VAL A 175 -9.75 -8.41 6.99
CA VAL A 175 -10.28 -8.65 8.34
C VAL A 175 -9.43 -7.92 9.38
N GLY A 176 -8.09 -8.04 9.31
CA GLY A 176 -7.18 -7.32 10.20
C GLY A 176 -7.35 -5.80 10.09
N SER A 177 -7.38 -5.26 8.88
CA SER A 177 -7.51 -3.83 8.65
C SER A 177 -8.89 -3.27 9.03
N PHE A 178 -9.95 -4.07 8.97
CA PHE A 178 -11.29 -3.65 9.39
C PHE A 178 -11.40 -3.50 10.90
N PHE A 179 -10.98 -4.53 11.66
CA PHE A 179 -11.13 -4.52 13.12
C PHE A 179 -10.10 -3.63 13.83
N ALA A 180 -8.96 -3.37 13.21
CA ALA A 180 -7.86 -2.65 13.83
C ALA A 180 -8.22 -1.21 14.24
N PRO A 181 -8.74 -0.34 13.35
CA PRO A 181 -9.15 1.01 13.74
C PRO A 181 -10.28 1.00 14.77
N LEU A 182 -11.21 0.02 14.68
CA LEU A 182 -12.33 -0.09 15.61
C LEU A 182 -11.84 -0.35 17.03
N VAL A 183 -10.93 -1.30 17.20
CA VAL A 183 -10.44 -1.67 18.55
C VAL A 183 -9.41 -0.67 19.05
N CYS A 184 -8.38 -0.34 18.27
CA CYS A 184 -7.35 0.59 18.72
C CYS A 184 -7.89 2.02 18.90
N GLY A 185 -8.83 2.45 18.06
CA GLY A 185 -9.51 3.74 18.20
C GLY A 185 -10.40 3.80 19.40
N TYR A 186 -11.18 2.75 19.68
CA TYR A 186 -12.08 2.71 20.86
C TYR A 186 -11.33 2.92 22.18
N PHE A 187 -10.17 2.27 22.31
CA PHE A 187 -9.37 2.36 23.55
C PHE A 187 -8.34 3.51 23.53
N GLY A 188 -7.91 3.97 22.36
CA GLY A 188 -6.86 4.98 22.23
C GLY A 188 -7.36 6.39 21.94
N GLU A 189 -8.57 6.56 21.39
CA GLU A 189 -9.14 7.87 21.02
C GLU A 189 -10.39 8.16 21.87
N THR A 190 -10.18 8.34 23.17
CA THR A 190 -11.26 8.59 24.14
C THR A 190 -11.55 10.08 24.36
N GLY A 191 -10.71 10.96 23.80
CA GLY A 191 -10.67 12.40 24.08
C GLY A 191 -9.58 12.79 25.08
N ASP A 192 -9.02 11.87 25.86
CA ASP A 192 -7.82 12.09 26.67
C ASP A 192 -6.56 11.72 25.86
N PRO A 193 -5.63 12.67 25.62
CA PRO A 193 -4.37 12.37 24.94
C PRO A 193 -3.52 11.26 25.57
N ASN A 194 -3.69 11.01 26.86
CA ASN A 194 -2.97 9.93 27.56
C ASN A 194 -3.46 8.54 27.16
N ASP A 195 -4.64 8.41 26.60
CA ASP A 195 -5.24 7.11 26.29
C ASP A 195 -4.73 6.53 24.97
N PHE A 196 -4.08 7.31 24.10
CA PHE A 196 -3.42 6.77 22.91
C PHE A 196 -2.51 5.58 23.22
N LYS A 197 -1.90 5.55 24.42
CA LYS A 197 -1.09 4.42 24.88
C LYS A 197 -1.82 3.10 24.83
N TRP A 198 -3.12 3.05 25.12
CA TRP A 198 -3.88 1.80 25.11
C TRP A 198 -4.08 1.27 23.69
N GLY A 199 -4.30 2.12 22.70
CA GLY A 199 -4.35 1.72 21.30
C GLY A 199 -3.02 1.13 20.83
N PHE A 200 -1.89 1.73 21.19
CA PHE A 200 -0.56 1.17 20.86
C PHE A 200 -0.26 -0.10 21.64
N LEU A 201 -0.69 -0.21 22.90
CA LEU A 201 -0.51 -1.43 23.69
C LEU A 201 -1.25 -2.63 23.06
N ILE A 202 -2.48 -2.43 22.62
CA ILE A 202 -3.26 -3.47 21.93
C ILE A 202 -2.52 -3.92 20.66
N ALA A 203 -2.03 -2.97 19.85
CA ALA A 203 -1.24 -3.29 18.68
C ALA A 203 0.04 -4.07 19.04
N ALA A 204 0.72 -3.73 20.15
CA ALA A 204 1.89 -4.44 20.65
C ALA A 204 1.56 -5.88 21.07
N ILE A 205 0.49 -6.06 21.86
CA ILE A 205 0.04 -7.39 22.32
C ILE A 205 -0.29 -8.29 21.12
N VAL A 206 -1.01 -7.77 20.12
CA VAL A 206 -1.36 -8.55 18.91
C VAL A 206 -0.10 -8.88 18.10
N THR A 207 0.91 -8.01 18.08
CA THR A 207 2.18 -8.32 17.42
C THR A 207 2.95 -9.42 18.17
N VAL A 208 3.01 -9.37 19.50
CA VAL A 208 3.60 -10.44 20.31
C VAL A 208 2.86 -11.77 20.08
N PHE A 209 1.52 -11.72 20.05
CA PHE A 209 0.73 -12.91 19.68
C PHE A 209 1.11 -13.45 18.30
N THR A 210 1.33 -12.56 17.31
CA THR A 210 1.80 -12.95 15.96
C THR A 210 3.13 -13.70 16.03
N VAL A 211 4.10 -13.22 16.83
CA VAL A 211 5.40 -13.87 17.02
C VAL A 211 5.23 -15.26 17.64
N ILE A 212 4.47 -15.37 18.72
CA ILE A 212 4.24 -16.61 19.44
C ILE A 212 3.51 -17.62 18.53
N LEU A 213 2.44 -17.21 17.87
CA LEU A 213 1.66 -18.04 16.98
C LEU A 213 2.54 -18.62 15.85
N PHE A 214 3.32 -17.75 15.19
CA PHE A 214 4.18 -18.17 14.11
C PHE A 214 5.28 -19.12 14.60
N GLU A 215 5.98 -18.76 15.67
CA GLU A 215 7.11 -19.54 16.20
C GLU A 215 6.70 -20.94 16.65
N THR A 216 5.58 -21.05 17.36
CA THR A 216 5.08 -22.33 17.90
C THR A 216 4.51 -23.25 16.83
N GLN A 217 3.95 -22.69 15.75
CA GLN A 217 3.21 -23.48 14.76
C GLN A 217 3.97 -23.69 13.44
N LYS A 218 5.03 -22.89 13.15
CA LYS A 218 5.77 -22.94 11.86
C LYS A 218 6.33 -24.33 11.54
N SER A 219 6.86 -25.04 12.53
CA SER A 219 7.47 -26.36 12.34
C SER A 219 6.44 -27.45 12.02
N LYS A 220 5.20 -27.29 12.52
CA LYS A 220 4.11 -28.24 12.34
C LYS A 220 3.33 -28.04 11.04
N TYR A 221 3.15 -26.78 10.60
CA TYR A 221 2.23 -26.46 9.51
C TYR A 221 2.90 -25.91 8.25
N LEU A 222 4.10 -25.32 8.33
CA LEU A 222 4.83 -24.84 7.14
C LEU A 222 5.66 -25.96 6.52
N ILE A 223 4.95 -26.93 5.94
CA ILE A 223 5.52 -28.08 5.26
C ILE A 223 5.08 -27.99 3.80
N GLY A 224 6.04 -28.15 2.87
CA GLY A 224 5.79 -28.13 1.43
C GLY A 224 5.08 -29.39 0.94
N PRO A 225 4.63 -29.41 -0.31
CA PRO A 225 4.03 -30.58 -0.92
C PRO A 225 4.97 -31.81 -0.94
N ASP A 226 6.28 -31.55 -0.95
CA ASP A 226 7.35 -32.56 -0.90
C ASP A 226 7.63 -33.09 0.52
N GLY A 227 6.86 -32.69 1.51
CA GLY A 227 7.03 -33.06 2.93
C GLY A 227 8.19 -32.34 3.64
N LYS A 228 8.89 -31.43 2.96
CA LYS A 228 10.01 -30.67 3.55
C LYS A 228 9.55 -29.38 4.20
N PRO A 229 10.25 -28.91 5.25
CA PRO A 229 9.97 -27.63 5.87
C PRO A 229 10.17 -26.48 4.90
N LEU A 230 9.18 -25.58 4.76
CA LEU A 230 9.24 -24.39 3.90
C LEU A 230 10.02 -23.24 4.55
N GLY A 231 10.57 -22.35 3.72
CA GLY A 231 11.16 -21.08 4.17
C GLY A 231 12.46 -21.20 4.95
N ILE A 232 13.18 -22.32 4.80
CA ILE A 232 14.55 -22.51 5.32
C ILE A 232 15.54 -21.74 4.43
N ILE A 233 16.74 -21.50 4.95
CA ILE A 233 17.83 -20.86 4.21
C ILE A 233 18.06 -21.61 2.91
N PRO A 234 18.07 -20.92 1.75
CA PRO A 234 18.39 -21.57 0.49
C PRO A 234 19.80 -22.20 0.58
N ASP A 235 19.93 -23.45 0.15
CA ASP A 235 21.25 -24.04 -0.02
C ASP A 235 22.06 -23.16 -0.99
N ALA A 236 23.26 -22.75 -0.57
CA ALA A 236 24.10 -21.75 -1.25
C ALA A 236 24.61 -22.18 -2.65
N LYS A 237 24.04 -23.23 -3.27
CA LYS A 237 24.46 -23.84 -4.53
C LYS A 237 23.32 -24.08 -5.51
N ARG A 238 22.52 -23.04 -5.86
CA ARG A 238 21.95 -22.98 -7.19
C ARG A 238 22.77 -21.99 -8.00
N GLU A 239 23.90 -22.46 -8.50
CA GLU A 239 24.64 -21.80 -9.57
C GLU A 239 23.71 -21.67 -10.77
N GLN A 240 23.36 -20.44 -11.11
CA GLN A 240 22.78 -20.16 -12.43
C GLN A 240 23.82 -20.57 -13.49
N PRO A 241 23.45 -21.22 -14.60
CA PRO A 241 24.37 -21.55 -15.67
C PRO A 241 25.10 -20.29 -16.12
N LYS A 242 26.40 -20.24 -15.97
CA LYS A 242 27.22 -19.15 -16.49
C LYS A 242 27.26 -19.30 -18.00
N GLU A 243 26.63 -18.38 -18.74
CA GLU A 243 26.86 -18.25 -20.17
C GLU A 243 28.37 -18.04 -20.44
N HIS A 244 28.97 -18.89 -21.24
CA HIS A 244 30.34 -18.74 -21.74
C HIS A 244 30.41 -17.56 -22.73
N LYS A 245 30.75 -16.37 -22.24
CA LYS A 245 31.01 -15.18 -23.08
C LYS A 245 32.47 -15.16 -23.52
N THR A 246 32.70 -14.77 -24.77
CA THR A 246 34.06 -14.60 -25.33
C THR A 246 34.77 -13.43 -24.63
N VAL A 247 36.11 -13.49 -24.48
CA VAL A 247 36.91 -12.48 -23.78
C VAL A 247 36.69 -11.05 -24.30
N GLN A 248 36.55 -10.87 -25.60
CA GLN A 248 36.27 -9.57 -26.24
C GLN A 248 34.88 -9.04 -25.91
N GLN A 249 33.84 -9.89 -25.90
CA GLN A 249 32.50 -9.50 -25.46
C GLN A 249 32.46 -9.10 -23.98
N THR A 250 33.24 -9.77 -23.15
CA THR A 250 33.37 -9.46 -21.73
C THR A 250 34.01 -8.09 -21.47
N ALA A 251 34.99 -7.66 -22.28
CA ALA A 251 35.63 -6.35 -22.15
C ALA A 251 34.69 -5.21 -22.58
N ILE A 252 34.00 -5.33 -23.73
CA ILE A 252 33.05 -4.35 -24.23
C ILE A 252 31.85 -4.21 -23.26
N ASP A 253 31.34 -5.32 -22.73
CA ASP A 253 30.27 -5.34 -21.72
C ASP A 253 30.73 -4.62 -20.42
N LYS A 254 32.00 -4.79 -20.04
CA LYS A 254 32.59 -4.15 -18.84
C LYS A 254 32.68 -2.63 -18.98
N ASP A 255 33.16 -2.12 -20.11
CA ASP A 255 33.25 -0.69 -20.37
C ASP A 255 31.87 -0.04 -20.46
N LYS A 256 30.92 -0.69 -21.12
CA LYS A 256 29.53 -0.24 -21.19
C LYS A 256 28.89 -0.19 -19.80
N LYS A 257 29.11 -1.22 -18.98
CA LYS A 257 28.63 -1.30 -17.61
C LYS A 257 29.24 -0.21 -16.73
N MET A 258 30.55 0.04 -16.86
CA MET A 258 31.23 1.10 -16.13
C MET A 258 30.67 2.48 -16.51
N ARG A 259 30.49 2.77 -17.81
CA ARG A 259 29.87 4.01 -18.28
C ARG A 259 28.45 4.19 -17.76
N ASN A 260 27.63 3.14 -17.80
CA ASN A 260 26.27 3.18 -17.28
C ASN A 260 26.24 3.44 -15.77
N ASN A 261 27.15 2.83 -14.99
CA ASN A 261 27.28 3.09 -13.55
C ASN A 261 27.69 4.52 -13.26
N LEU A 262 28.62 5.10 -14.04
CA LEU A 262 29.02 6.50 -13.91
C LEU A 262 27.84 7.45 -14.23
N LEU A 263 27.09 7.18 -15.28
CA LEU A 263 25.90 7.95 -15.64
C LEU A 263 24.83 7.87 -14.53
N LEU A 264 24.57 6.69 -13.99
CA LEU A 264 23.63 6.51 -12.88
C LEU A 264 24.12 7.22 -11.62
N GLY A 265 25.41 7.17 -11.30
CA GLY A 265 26.00 7.90 -10.19
C GLY A 265 25.83 9.42 -10.35
N ALA A 266 26.15 9.95 -11.52
CA ALA A 266 25.97 11.38 -11.83
C ALA A 266 24.49 11.80 -11.76
N LEU A 267 23.57 10.98 -12.31
CA LEU A 267 22.14 11.21 -12.22
C LEU A 267 21.65 11.19 -10.77
N THR A 268 22.14 10.25 -9.96
CA THR A 268 21.77 10.15 -8.54
C THR A 268 22.17 11.41 -7.78
N ILE A 269 23.40 11.90 -7.99
CA ILE A 269 23.89 13.13 -7.34
C ILE A 269 23.07 14.34 -7.81
N ALA A 270 22.85 14.47 -9.12
CA ALA A 270 22.09 15.60 -9.68
C ALA A 270 20.65 15.64 -9.13
N LEU A 271 19.97 14.48 -9.08
CA LEU A 271 18.62 14.39 -8.53
C LEU A 271 18.60 14.63 -7.03
N ALA A 272 19.58 14.11 -6.27
CA ALA A 272 19.66 14.35 -4.84
C ALA A 272 19.85 15.84 -4.53
N LEU A 273 20.70 16.55 -5.29
CA LEU A 273 20.86 18.00 -5.17
C LEU A 273 19.59 18.77 -5.57
N PHE A 274 18.92 18.36 -6.64
CA PHE A 274 17.66 18.96 -7.06
C PHE A 274 16.58 18.79 -5.98
N PHE A 275 16.41 17.57 -5.45
CA PHE A 275 15.43 17.33 -4.39
C PHE A 275 15.82 17.96 -3.04
N TYR A 276 17.12 18.09 -2.75
CA TYR A 276 17.58 18.88 -1.62
C TYR A 276 17.16 20.36 -1.76
N TRP A 277 17.29 20.92 -2.96
CA TRP A 277 16.79 22.28 -3.24
C TRP A 277 15.28 22.40 -3.08
N CYS A 278 14.49 21.35 -3.48
CA CYS A 278 13.04 21.35 -3.37
C CYS A 278 12.53 21.13 -1.93
N PHE A 279 13.14 20.22 -1.18
CA PHE A 279 12.64 19.73 0.11
C PHE A 279 13.53 20.07 1.31
N GLY A 280 14.63 20.80 1.09
CA GLY A 280 15.57 21.15 2.15
C GLY A 280 16.16 19.90 2.84
N ASN A 281 16.11 19.85 4.16
CA ASN A 281 16.70 18.76 4.96
C ASN A 281 15.81 17.50 5.09
N ASP A 282 14.77 17.35 4.28
CA ASP A 282 13.96 16.12 4.27
C ASP A 282 14.66 14.99 3.49
N TRP A 283 15.61 14.34 4.15
CA TRP A 283 16.41 13.24 3.58
C TRP A 283 15.57 12.06 3.11
N VAL A 284 14.40 11.82 3.73
CA VAL A 284 13.48 10.75 3.32
C VAL A 284 12.86 11.06 1.97
N SER A 285 12.39 12.29 1.76
CA SER A 285 11.91 12.75 0.44
C SER A 285 13.00 12.63 -0.61
N ILE A 286 14.20 13.15 -0.32
CA ILE A 286 15.33 13.11 -1.25
C ILE A 286 15.64 11.67 -1.65
N GLY A 287 15.71 10.75 -0.69
CA GLY A 287 16.01 9.34 -0.95
C GLY A 287 14.94 8.64 -1.79
N ILE A 288 13.68 8.76 -1.40
CA ILE A 288 12.56 8.10 -2.07
C ILE A 288 12.37 8.63 -3.51
N PHE A 289 12.34 9.96 -3.70
CA PHE A 289 12.11 10.55 -5.03
C PHE A 289 13.31 10.32 -5.97
N THR A 290 14.53 10.36 -5.44
CA THR A 290 15.74 10.00 -6.22
C THR A 290 15.68 8.55 -6.66
N ALA A 291 15.39 7.62 -5.74
CA ALA A 291 15.28 6.20 -6.04
C ALA A 291 14.19 5.92 -7.09
N CYS A 292 13.05 6.60 -7.00
CA CYS A 292 11.91 6.47 -7.93
C CYS A 292 12.27 6.79 -9.40
N ILE A 293 13.30 7.58 -9.62
CA ILE A 293 13.80 7.90 -10.97
C ILE A 293 14.99 7.02 -11.34
N VAL A 294 15.96 6.87 -10.44
CA VAL A 294 17.21 6.16 -10.74
C VAL A 294 17.00 4.68 -11.02
N PHE A 295 16.15 3.98 -10.24
CA PHE A 295 15.91 2.55 -10.45
C PHE A 295 15.24 2.25 -11.80
N PRO A 296 14.17 2.92 -12.25
CA PRO A 296 13.64 2.78 -13.59
C PRO A 296 14.66 3.03 -14.70
N VAL A 297 15.43 4.12 -14.58
CA VAL A 297 16.48 4.46 -15.55
C VAL A 297 17.55 3.37 -15.62
N SER A 298 17.92 2.75 -14.50
CA SER A 298 18.92 1.68 -14.46
C SER A 298 18.53 0.48 -15.33
N ILE A 299 17.24 0.11 -15.36
CA ILE A 299 16.73 -0.97 -16.20
C ILE A 299 16.73 -0.57 -17.68
N LEU A 300 16.29 0.66 -18.00
CA LEU A 300 16.25 1.14 -19.39
C LEU A 300 17.65 1.24 -20.03
N LEU A 301 18.70 1.40 -19.21
CA LEU A 301 20.10 1.39 -19.66
C LEU A 301 20.65 -0.03 -19.93
N ASP A 302 19.88 -1.07 -19.58
CA ASP A 302 20.29 -2.45 -19.89
C ASP A 302 20.22 -2.68 -21.40
N GLY A 303 21.40 -2.91 -21.99
CA GLY A 303 21.54 -3.15 -23.43
C GLY A 303 21.01 -4.49 -23.92
N SER A 304 20.58 -5.39 -23.01
CA SER A 304 20.02 -6.69 -23.35
C SER A 304 18.53 -6.64 -23.68
N LEU A 305 17.86 -5.48 -23.45
CA LEU A 305 16.44 -5.31 -23.72
C LEU A 305 16.13 -5.28 -25.21
N THR A 306 15.22 -6.13 -25.65
CA THR A 306 14.60 -6.03 -26.96
C THR A 306 13.68 -4.82 -27.06
N LYS A 307 13.33 -4.39 -28.28
CA LYS A 307 12.40 -3.27 -28.48
C LYS A 307 11.03 -3.53 -27.82
N ILE A 308 10.49 -4.74 -27.95
CA ILE A 308 9.20 -5.14 -27.35
C ILE A 308 9.27 -5.08 -25.83
N GLU A 309 10.34 -5.63 -25.23
CA GLU A 309 10.53 -5.60 -23.78
C GLU A 309 10.64 -4.16 -23.26
N ARG A 310 11.38 -3.30 -23.98
CA ARG A 310 11.52 -1.88 -23.64
C ARG A 310 10.18 -1.16 -23.70
N ASP A 311 9.37 -1.38 -24.73
CA ASP A 311 8.04 -0.79 -24.87
C ASP A 311 7.14 -1.20 -23.68
N ARG A 312 7.13 -2.51 -23.33
CA ARG A 312 6.36 -3.04 -22.20
C ARG A 312 6.79 -2.46 -20.86
N ILE A 313 8.09 -2.36 -20.60
CA ILE A 313 8.65 -1.75 -19.40
C ILE A 313 8.25 -0.28 -19.32
N PHE A 314 8.29 0.42 -20.46
CA PHE A 314 7.90 1.83 -20.52
C PHE A 314 6.42 2.03 -20.20
N VAL A 315 5.54 1.11 -20.64
CA VAL A 315 4.11 1.10 -20.24
C VAL A 315 3.98 0.98 -18.72
N ILE A 316 4.71 0.05 -18.09
CA ILE A 316 4.68 -0.10 -16.62
C ILE A 316 5.11 1.19 -15.93
N TYR A 317 6.15 1.87 -16.40
CA TYR A 317 6.64 3.11 -15.79
C TYR A 317 5.66 4.27 -15.92
N ILE A 318 5.03 4.42 -17.10
CA ILE A 318 3.99 5.44 -17.29
C ILE A 318 2.83 5.17 -16.34
N ILE A 319 2.34 3.93 -16.25
CA ILE A 319 1.23 3.62 -15.36
C ILE A 319 1.65 3.78 -13.90
N ALA A 320 2.83 3.33 -13.49
CA ALA A 320 3.36 3.53 -12.14
C ALA A 320 3.41 5.03 -11.76
N PHE A 321 3.79 5.89 -12.70
CA PHE A 321 3.77 7.34 -12.49
C PHE A 321 2.35 7.86 -12.18
N PHE A 322 1.33 7.44 -12.93
CA PHE A 322 -0.05 7.85 -12.65
C PHE A 322 -0.61 7.23 -11.37
N VAL A 323 -0.18 6.02 -11.03
CA VAL A 323 -0.55 5.33 -9.78
C VAL A 323 -0.01 6.07 -8.53
N ILE A 324 1.10 6.83 -8.66
CA ILE A 324 1.57 7.71 -7.58
C ILE A 324 0.49 8.71 -7.19
N PHE A 325 -0.16 9.36 -8.14
CA PHE A 325 -1.22 10.34 -7.87
C PHE A 325 -2.46 9.69 -7.25
N PHE A 326 -2.80 8.47 -7.68
CA PHE A 326 -3.89 7.71 -7.06
C PHE A 326 -3.60 7.46 -5.58
N TRP A 327 -2.48 6.81 -5.26
CA TRP A 327 -2.18 6.47 -3.87
C TRP A 327 -1.87 7.69 -3.01
N ALA A 328 -1.31 8.76 -3.56
CA ALA A 328 -1.06 9.99 -2.81
C ALA A 328 -2.36 10.65 -2.32
N ALA A 329 -3.40 10.62 -3.14
CA ALA A 329 -4.72 11.10 -2.74
C ALA A 329 -5.46 10.07 -1.87
N TYR A 330 -5.38 8.78 -2.19
CA TYR A 330 -6.04 7.71 -1.45
C TYR A 330 -5.53 7.60 0.00
N GLU A 331 -4.25 7.71 0.21
CA GLU A 331 -3.58 7.59 1.51
C GLU A 331 -3.83 8.79 2.45
N GLN A 332 -4.53 9.81 1.99
CA GLN A 332 -5.09 10.85 2.86
C GLN A 332 -6.04 10.26 3.92
N ALA A 333 -6.55 9.05 3.69
CA ALA A 333 -7.37 8.31 4.64
C ALA A 333 -6.75 8.21 6.05
N GLY A 334 -5.44 8.00 6.15
CA GLY A 334 -4.75 7.93 7.44
C GLY A 334 -4.13 9.25 7.91
N ALA A 335 -4.27 10.33 7.16
CA ALA A 335 -3.71 11.65 7.45
C ALA A 335 -4.82 12.71 7.48
N SER A 336 -4.96 13.49 6.42
CA SER A 336 -5.87 14.65 6.39
C SER A 336 -7.35 14.28 6.53
N LEU A 337 -7.81 13.15 5.99
CA LEU A 337 -9.21 12.73 6.16
C LEU A 337 -9.52 12.30 7.60
N THR A 338 -8.55 11.73 8.32
CA THR A 338 -8.70 11.43 9.74
C THR A 338 -8.74 12.72 10.58
N LEU A 339 -7.89 13.71 10.27
CA LEU A 339 -7.96 15.04 10.90
C LEU A 339 -9.30 15.72 10.61
N PHE A 340 -9.75 15.69 9.37
CA PHE A 340 -11.05 16.23 8.98
C PHE A 340 -12.22 15.54 9.71
N ALA A 341 -12.14 14.22 9.87
CA ALA A 341 -13.12 13.48 10.66
C ALA A 341 -13.13 13.92 12.14
N ALA A 342 -11.96 14.14 12.72
CA ALA A 342 -11.85 14.54 14.12
C ALA A 342 -12.34 15.97 14.35
N GLU A 343 -12.01 16.90 13.45
CA GLU A 343 -12.22 18.34 13.68
C GLU A 343 -13.55 18.87 13.10
N GLN A 344 -13.91 18.41 11.90
CA GLN A 344 -14.96 19.06 11.09
C GLN A 344 -16.12 18.14 10.71
N THR A 345 -16.13 16.88 11.15
CA THR A 345 -17.22 15.95 10.84
C THR A 345 -18.08 15.70 12.08
N ASP A 346 -19.41 15.80 11.93
CA ASP A 346 -20.34 15.32 12.95
C ASP A 346 -20.36 13.79 12.94
N ARG A 347 -19.79 13.20 13.98
CA ARG A 347 -19.63 11.76 14.19
C ARG A 347 -20.60 11.21 15.22
N THR A 348 -21.62 12.02 15.59
CA THR A 348 -22.61 11.65 16.60
C THR A 348 -23.62 10.66 16.01
N ILE A 349 -23.63 9.44 16.51
CA ILE A 349 -24.56 8.38 16.12
C ILE A 349 -25.35 7.95 17.36
N LEU A 350 -26.66 8.14 17.36
CA LEU A 350 -27.53 7.79 18.48
C LEU A 350 -27.08 8.37 19.85
N GLY A 351 -26.52 9.58 19.84
CA GLY A 351 -26.05 10.25 21.05
C GLY A 351 -24.64 9.86 21.53
N TRP A 352 -23.96 8.99 20.79
CA TRP A 352 -22.57 8.61 21.04
C TRP A 352 -21.65 9.16 19.94
N GLU A 353 -20.52 9.74 20.32
CA GLU A 353 -19.54 10.26 19.37
C GLU A 353 -18.56 9.15 18.96
N MET A 354 -18.61 8.76 17.69
CA MET A 354 -17.75 7.74 17.10
C MET A 354 -16.29 8.23 17.02
N PRO A 355 -15.27 7.43 17.41
CA PRO A 355 -13.87 7.79 17.19
C PRO A 355 -13.57 8.13 15.73
N ALA A 356 -12.78 9.18 15.47
CA ALA A 356 -12.47 9.60 14.10
C ALA A 356 -11.66 8.54 13.35
N SER A 357 -10.81 7.79 14.04
CA SER A 357 -10.03 6.67 13.47
C SER A 357 -10.91 5.56 12.87
N TRP A 358 -12.16 5.40 13.31
CA TRP A 358 -13.09 4.37 12.81
C TRP A 358 -13.46 4.55 11.33
N ILE A 359 -13.36 5.77 10.80
CA ILE A 359 -13.61 6.00 9.36
C ILE A 359 -12.67 5.18 8.47
N GLN A 360 -11.46 4.86 8.94
CA GLN A 360 -10.52 4.04 8.18
C GLN A 360 -11.02 2.59 7.99
N SER A 361 -11.97 2.12 8.81
CA SER A 361 -12.63 0.81 8.62
C SER A 361 -13.68 0.82 7.49
N PHE A 362 -14.09 1.98 6.99
CA PHE A 362 -15.05 2.07 5.88
C PHE A 362 -14.49 1.46 4.59
N ASN A 363 -13.21 1.68 4.31
CA ASN A 363 -12.60 1.10 3.13
C ASN A 363 -12.62 -0.45 3.15
N PRO A 364 -12.03 -1.18 4.12
CA PRO A 364 -12.09 -2.64 4.11
C PRO A 364 -13.53 -3.18 4.20
N PHE A 365 -14.47 -2.45 4.81
CA PHE A 365 -15.88 -2.79 4.78
C PHE A 365 -16.44 -2.76 3.34
N PHE A 366 -16.21 -1.67 2.62
CA PHE A 366 -16.66 -1.55 1.23
C PHE A 366 -15.90 -2.49 0.28
N VAL A 367 -14.62 -2.80 0.55
CA VAL A 367 -13.86 -3.80 -0.22
C VAL A 367 -14.57 -5.15 -0.20
N VAL A 368 -15.03 -5.62 0.97
CA VAL A 368 -15.73 -6.90 1.09
C VAL A 368 -17.01 -6.93 0.25
N ILE A 369 -17.77 -5.83 0.23
CA ILE A 369 -19.01 -5.72 -0.54
C ILE A 369 -18.73 -5.61 -2.05
N LEU A 370 -17.83 -4.71 -2.42
CA LEU A 370 -17.58 -4.35 -3.82
C LEU A 370 -16.70 -5.36 -4.56
N ALA A 371 -15.85 -6.11 -3.84
CA ALA A 371 -15.04 -7.17 -4.45
C ALA A 371 -15.87 -8.30 -5.07
N ALA A 372 -17.10 -8.50 -4.60
CA ALA A 372 -18.04 -9.44 -5.23
C ALA A 372 -18.78 -8.83 -6.44
N ILE A 373 -18.98 -7.52 -6.46
CA ILE A 373 -19.77 -6.79 -7.46
C ILE A 373 -18.92 -6.42 -8.68
N MET A 374 -17.72 -5.86 -8.47
CA MET A 374 -16.89 -5.30 -9.54
C MET A 374 -16.46 -6.32 -10.60
N PRO A 375 -16.05 -7.57 -10.27
CA PRO A 375 -15.76 -8.56 -11.28
C PRO A 375 -16.99 -8.91 -12.14
N SER A 376 -18.18 -8.88 -11.54
CA SER A 376 -19.43 -9.11 -12.27
C SER A 376 -19.74 -7.99 -13.26
N VAL A 377 -19.42 -6.75 -12.91
CA VAL A 377 -19.54 -5.58 -13.82
C VAL A 377 -18.56 -5.75 -15.00
N TRP A 378 -17.29 -6.05 -14.73
CA TRP A 378 -16.30 -6.29 -15.82
C TRP A 378 -16.70 -7.47 -16.69
N GLY A 379 -17.14 -8.58 -16.12
CA GLY A 379 -17.63 -9.74 -16.86
C GLY A 379 -18.87 -9.44 -17.72
N ALA A 380 -19.77 -8.58 -17.26
CA ALA A 380 -20.92 -8.14 -18.05
C ALA A 380 -20.52 -7.24 -19.23
N LEU A 381 -19.53 -6.37 -19.03
CA LEU A 381 -18.97 -5.53 -20.09
C LEU A 381 -18.18 -6.37 -21.12
N ASN A 382 -17.43 -7.37 -20.66
CA ASN A 382 -16.69 -8.30 -21.52
C ASN A 382 -17.66 -9.05 -22.46
N LYS A 383 -18.76 -9.60 -21.94
CA LYS A 383 -19.80 -10.27 -22.75
C LYS A 383 -20.39 -9.37 -23.84
N ARG A 384 -20.31 -8.06 -23.70
CA ARG A 384 -20.76 -7.07 -24.68
C ARG A 384 -19.64 -6.54 -25.57
N GLY A 385 -18.39 -7.04 -25.42
CA GLY A 385 -17.21 -6.54 -26.13
C GLY A 385 -16.84 -5.10 -25.74
N MET A 386 -17.26 -4.64 -24.56
CA MET A 386 -17.07 -3.28 -24.06
C MET A 386 -16.12 -3.22 -22.85
N GLU A 387 -15.45 -4.31 -22.51
CA GLU A 387 -14.49 -4.33 -21.40
C GLU A 387 -13.31 -3.40 -21.71
N PRO A 388 -13.03 -2.41 -20.84
CA PRO A 388 -11.92 -1.49 -21.05
C PRO A 388 -10.57 -2.22 -20.91
N ALA A 389 -9.58 -1.84 -21.71
CA ALA A 389 -8.20 -2.32 -21.56
C ALA A 389 -7.59 -1.89 -20.21
N SER A 390 -6.55 -2.63 -19.75
CA SER A 390 -5.91 -2.38 -18.46
C SER A 390 -5.51 -0.92 -18.21
N PRO A 391 -4.89 -0.16 -19.15
CA PRO A 391 -4.62 1.27 -18.94
C PRO A 391 -5.87 2.14 -18.76
N THR A 392 -6.96 1.80 -19.47
CA THR A 392 -8.23 2.52 -19.34
C THR A 392 -8.89 2.28 -17.98
N LYS A 393 -8.81 1.05 -17.44
CA LYS A 393 -9.29 0.74 -16.09
C LYS A 393 -8.54 1.52 -15.02
N GLN A 394 -7.22 1.73 -15.21
CA GLN A 394 -6.41 2.60 -14.33
C GLN A 394 -6.90 4.07 -14.39
N ALA A 395 -7.20 4.58 -15.57
CA ALA A 395 -7.77 5.93 -15.73
C ALA A 395 -9.15 6.06 -15.06
N ILE A 396 -10.01 5.04 -15.17
CA ILE A 396 -11.31 4.98 -14.47
C ILE A 396 -11.10 5.01 -12.95
N GLY A 397 -10.12 4.28 -12.41
CA GLY A 397 -9.79 4.33 -10.98
C GLY A 397 -9.44 5.74 -10.50
N LEU A 398 -8.61 6.47 -11.25
CA LEU A 398 -8.27 7.87 -10.98
C LEU A 398 -9.48 8.80 -11.08
N LEU A 399 -10.38 8.58 -12.06
CA LEU A 399 -11.61 9.35 -12.19
C LEU A 399 -12.53 9.16 -10.98
N LEU A 400 -12.72 7.92 -10.55
CA LEU A 400 -13.52 7.61 -9.37
C LEU A 400 -12.93 8.27 -8.11
N LEU A 401 -11.61 8.26 -7.96
CA LEU A 401 -10.95 8.96 -6.87
C LEU A 401 -11.25 10.48 -6.89
N SER A 402 -11.14 11.11 -8.07
CA SER A 402 -11.49 12.53 -8.26
C SER A 402 -12.96 12.80 -7.91
N LEU A 403 -13.88 11.94 -8.35
CA LEU A 403 -15.31 12.06 -8.05
C LEU A 403 -15.58 11.90 -6.54
N GLY A 404 -14.89 11.00 -5.84
CA GLY A 404 -15.01 10.87 -4.39
C GLY A 404 -14.61 12.15 -3.66
N TYR A 405 -13.51 12.79 -4.07
CA TYR A 405 -13.13 14.11 -3.53
C TYR A 405 -14.11 15.22 -3.92
N LEU A 406 -14.69 15.15 -5.10
CA LEU A 406 -15.73 16.11 -5.51
C LEU A 406 -16.97 16.00 -4.61
N VAL A 407 -17.36 14.80 -4.21
CA VAL A 407 -18.48 14.59 -3.26
C VAL A 407 -18.22 15.33 -1.94
N ILE A 408 -17.02 15.21 -1.35
CA ILE A 408 -16.73 15.90 -0.09
C ILE A 408 -16.60 17.42 -0.29
N CYS A 409 -16.14 17.88 -1.46
CA CYS A 409 -16.14 19.31 -1.80
C CYS A 409 -17.54 19.91 -1.71
N PHE A 410 -18.57 19.20 -2.15
CA PHE A 410 -19.97 19.65 -1.99
C PHE A 410 -20.38 19.70 -0.51
N GLY A 411 -19.87 18.78 0.30
CA GLY A 411 -20.17 18.75 1.74
C GLY A 411 -19.54 19.89 2.53
N VAL A 412 -18.36 20.40 2.10
CA VAL A 412 -17.65 21.47 2.80
C VAL A 412 -17.83 22.85 2.15
N LYS A 413 -18.54 22.91 1.00
CA LYS A 413 -18.80 24.17 0.32
C LYS A 413 -19.68 25.06 1.19
N ASP A 414 -19.26 26.31 1.33
CA ASP A 414 -20.01 27.36 2.05
C ASP A 414 -20.28 27.03 3.53
N VAL A 415 -19.57 26.06 4.13
CA VAL A 415 -19.68 25.74 5.56
C VAL A 415 -18.98 26.81 6.39
N GLN A 416 -19.70 27.39 7.34
CA GLN A 416 -19.16 28.40 8.25
C GLN A 416 -18.14 27.79 9.22
N PRO A 417 -17.12 28.56 9.67
CA PRO A 417 -16.19 28.10 10.69
C PRO A 417 -16.91 27.58 11.95
N GLY A 418 -16.50 26.43 12.45
CA GLY A 418 -17.08 25.79 13.63
C GLY A 418 -18.33 24.93 13.38
N VAL A 419 -18.87 24.89 12.16
CA VAL A 419 -19.98 24.00 11.79
C VAL A 419 -19.43 22.66 11.31
N LYS A 420 -19.84 21.58 11.97
CA LYS A 420 -19.46 20.21 11.56
C LYS A 420 -20.34 19.73 10.42
N VAL A 421 -19.72 19.07 9.44
CA VAL A 421 -20.42 18.48 8.29
C VAL A 421 -20.87 17.04 8.57
N SER A 422 -21.91 16.59 7.89
CA SER A 422 -22.44 15.23 8.08
C SER A 422 -21.43 14.15 7.67
N LEU A 423 -21.38 13.07 8.44
CA LEU A 423 -20.57 11.87 8.16
C LEU A 423 -20.89 11.22 6.80
N ILE A 424 -22.06 11.49 6.23
CA ILE A 424 -22.47 10.93 4.93
C ILE A 424 -21.50 11.31 3.79
N TRP A 425 -20.91 12.50 3.84
CA TRP A 425 -19.97 12.97 2.84
C TRP A 425 -18.67 12.15 2.84
N LEU A 426 -18.12 11.87 4.04
CA LEU A 426 -16.98 10.96 4.18
C LEU A 426 -17.34 9.53 3.77
N THR A 427 -18.49 9.03 4.16
CA THR A 427 -18.97 7.70 3.76
C THR A 427 -19.07 7.58 2.25
N GLY A 428 -19.62 8.58 1.57
CA GLY A 428 -19.72 8.65 0.11
C GLY A 428 -18.35 8.67 -0.56
N LEU A 429 -17.42 9.48 -0.02
CA LEU A 429 -16.04 9.52 -0.50
C LEU A 429 -15.39 8.13 -0.39
N TYR A 430 -15.43 7.47 0.77
CA TYR A 430 -14.82 6.15 0.96
C TYR A 430 -15.43 5.08 0.06
N PHE A 431 -16.76 5.13 -0.16
CA PHE A 431 -17.44 4.21 -1.08
C PHE A 431 -16.90 4.34 -2.51
N ILE A 432 -16.84 5.58 -3.04
CA ILE A 432 -16.37 5.83 -4.41
C ILE A 432 -14.87 5.56 -4.53
N HIS A 433 -14.06 5.93 -3.52
CA HIS A 433 -12.63 5.63 -3.48
C HIS A 433 -12.36 4.13 -3.52
N THR A 434 -13.15 3.33 -2.78
CA THR A 434 -13.01 1.87 -2.79
C THR A 434 -13.38 1.27 -4.16
N MET A 435 -14.38 1.82 -4.86
CA MET A 435 -14.64 1.43 -6.26
C MET A 435 -13.44 1.71 -7.15
N GLY A 436 -12.80 2.88 -6.98
CA GLY A 436 -11.58 3.25 -7.70
C GLY A 436 -10.41 2.32 -7.40
N GLU A 437 -10.21 1.97 -6.14
CA GLU A 437 -9.16 1.04 -5.70
C GLU A 437 -9.31 -0.34 -6.34
N ILE A 438 -10.51 -0.92 -6.30
CA ILE A 438 -10.78 -2.25 -6.87
C ILE A 438 -10.64 -2.24 -8.40
N ALA A 439 -10.95 -1.12 -9.06
CA ALA A 439 -10.74 -0.96 -10.50
C ALA A 439 -9.26 -0.85 -10.89
N LEU A 440 -8.39 -0.36 -9.97
CA LEU A 440 -7.00 -0.03 -10.26
C LEU A 440 -6.02 -1.10 -9.73
N SER A 441 -6.12 -1.47 -8.46
CA SER A 441 -5.07 -2.17 -7.72
C SER A 441 -4.79 -3.60 -8.22
N PRO A 442 -5.79 -4.50 -8.39
CA PRO A 442 -5.55 -5.86 -8.89
C PRO A 442 -5.02 -5.87 -10.32
N ILE A 443 -5.50 -4.94 -11.14
CA ILE A 443 -5.16 -4.83 -12.56
C ILE A 443 -3.71 -4.36 -12.73
N GLY A 444 -3.26 -3.40 -11.92
CA GLY A 444 -1.89 -2.91 -11.96
C GLY A 444 -0.88 -4.01 -11.66
N LEU A 445 -1.08 -4.79 -10.62
CA LEU A 445 -0.21 -5.93 -10.26
C LEU A 445 -0.20 -7.00 -11.34
N SER A 446 -1.36 -7.37 -11.88
CA SER A 446 -1.48 -8.33 -12.98
C SER A 446 -0.72 -7.86 -14.22
N MET A 447 -0.87 -6.59 -14.59
CA MET A 447 -0.20 -6.00 -15.73
C MET A 447 1.34 -6.00 -15.57
N VAL A 448 1.86 -5.64 -14.40
CA VAL A 448 3.30 -5.71 -14.13
C VAL A 448 3.82 -7.13 -14.34
N ASN A 449 3.13 -8.14 -13.81
CA ASN A 449 3.53 -9.54 -13.97
C ASN A 449 3.49 -10.00 -15.42
N LYS A 450 2.45 -9.63 -16.18
CA LYS A 450 2.28 -10.04 -17.60
C LYS A 450 3.28 -9.35 -18.55
N LEU A 451 3.60 -8.08 -18.32
CA LEU A 451 4.45 -7.29 -19.21
C LEU A 451 5.94 -7.44 -18.90
N THR A 452 6.31 -7.89 -17.71
CA THR A 452 7.70 -7.94 -17.27
C THR A 452 8.43 -9.14 -17.84
N PRO A 453 9.63 -8.96 -18.45
CA PRO A 453 10.50 -10.07 -18.79
C PRO A 453 10.90 -10.86 -17.53
N VAL A 454 10.92 -12.20 -17.61
CA VAL A 454 11.14 -13.08 -16.45
C VAL A 454 12.42 -12.72 -15.66
N ARG A 455 13.50 -12.32 -16.37
CA ARG A 455 14.77 -11.90 -15.76
C ARG A 455 14.69 -10.64 -14.89
N PHE A 456 13.68 -9.80 -15.09
CA PHE A 456 13.47 -8.56 -14.34
C PHE A 456 12.25 -8.61 -13.41
N ALA A 457 11.58 -9.74 -13.25
CA ALA A 457 10.31 -9.86 -12.53
C ALA A 457 10.38 -9.28 -11.10
N SER A 458 11.36 -9.69 -10.31
CA SER A 458 11.53 -9.19 -8.93
C SER A 458 11.85 -7.69 -8.89
N LEU A 459 12.70 -7.21 -9.81
CA LEU A 459 13.11 -5.81 -9.85
C LEU A 459 11.95 -4.89 -10.28
N MET A 460 11.15 -5.31 -11.27
CA MET A 460 9.98 -4.57 -11.73
C MET A 460 8.87 -4.52 -10.68
N MET A 461 8.67 -5.61 -9.96
CA MET A 461 7.78 -5.61 -8.79
C MET A 461 8.29 -4.66 -7.70
N GLY A 462 9.60 -4.60 -7.52
CA GLY A 462 10.25 -3.64 -6.63
C GLY A 462 9.98 -2.19 -7.03
N ILE A 463 10.07 -1.86 -8.31
CA ILE A 463 9.74 -0.52 -8.83
C ILE A 463 8.25 -0.19 -8.63
N TRP A 464 7.37 -1.17 -8.78
CA TRP A 464 5.96 -0.99 -8.49
C TRP A 464 5.72 -0.62 -7.01
N TYR A 465 6.38 -1.29 -6.07
CA TYR A 465 6.31 -0.92 -4.65
C TYR A 465 7.00 0.42 -4.34
N LEU A 466 8.05 0.77 -5.09
CA LEU A 466 8.69 2.07 -4.98
C LEU A 466 7.75 3.21 -5.40
N SER A 467 6.90 3.01 -6.42
CA SER A 467 5.87 3.99 -6.75
C SER A 467 4.86 4.20 -5.61
N THR A 468 4.49 3.12 -4.91
CA THR A 468 3.64 3.20 -3.71
C THR A 468 4.36 3.93 -2.56
N SER A 469 5.65 3.66 -2.35
CA SER A 469 6.48 4.39 -1.38
C SER A 469 6.50 5.89 -1.67
N THR A 470 6.74 6.24 -2.93
CA THR A 470 6.74 7.63 -3.42
C THR A 470 5.38 8.29 -3.20
N ALA A 471 4.31 7.58 -3.50
CA ALA A 471 2.94 8.06 -3.29
C ALA A 471 2.64 8.35 -1.81
N ASN A 472 3.05 7.47 -0.90
CA ASN A 472 2.87 7.65 0.53
C ASN A 472 3.64 8.87 1.06
N LYS A 473 4.89 9.05 0.62
CA LYS A 473 5.65 10.24 1.00
C LYS A 473 5.02 11.51 0.43
N PHE A 474 4.57 11.47 -0.82
CA PHE A 474 3.86 12.58 -1.45
C PHE A 474 2.50 12.85 -0.76
N ALA A 475 1.80 11.82 -0.27
CA ALA A 475 0.60 11.98 0.54
C ALA A 475 0.87 12.81 1.80
N GLY A 476 2.00 12.56 2.48
CA GLY A 476 2.41 13.38 3.63
C GLY A 476 2.67 14.83 3.27
N THR A 477 3.34 15.10 2.14
CA THR A 477 3.58 16.45 1.64
C THR A 477 2.25 17.17 1.31
N LEU A 478 1.32 16.49 0.65
CA LEU A 478 0.00 17.05 0.35
C LEU A 478 -0.86 17.21 1.62
N GLY A 479 -0.76 16.27 2.57
CA GLY A 479 -1.44 16.35 3.87
C GLY A 479 -0.96 17.57 4.69
N GLY A 480 0.29 17.99 4.52
CA GLY A 480 0.83 19.21 5.09
C GLY A 480 0.16 20.50 4.61
N LEU A 481 -0.58 20.44 3.48
CA LEU A 481 -1.38 21.56 2.98
C LEU A 481 -2.74 21.70 3.68
N TYR A 482 -3.07 20.84 4.64
CA TYR A 482 -4.32 20.89 5.39
C TYR A 482 -4.51 22.29 6.01
N PRO A 483 -5.66 22.95 5.84
CA PRO A 483 -5.90 24.30 6.32
C PRO A 483 -5.75 24.42 7.85
N GLU A 484 -5.14 25.50 8.26
CA GLU A 484 -5.02 25.90 9.67
C GLU A 484 -5.43 27.36 9.80
N ASP A 485 -6.11 27.69 10.88
CA ASP A 485 -6.61 29.04 11.11
C ASP A 485 -5.47 30.09 11.06
N GLY A 486 -5.67 31.12 10.24
CA GLY A 486 -4.71 32.22 10.08
C GLY A 486 -3.49 31.92 9.20
N LYS A 487 -3.39 30.71 8.62
CA LYS A 487 -2.29 30.33 7.69
C LYS A 487 -2.83 30.10 6.28
N VAL A 488 -2.32 30.87 5.31
CA VAL A 488 -2.58 30.61 3.89
C VAL A 488 -1.44 29.77 3.33
N LYS A 489 -1.77 28.57 2.82
CA LYS A 489 -0.81 27.69 2.14
C LYS A 489 -0.94 27.83 0.65
N THR A 490 0.11 27.55 -0.11
CA THR A 490 0.08 27.65 -1.56
C THR A 490 0.70 26.42 -2.21
N LEU A 491 0.08 25.94 -3.29
CA LEU A 491 0.60 24.87 -4.14
C LEU A 491 0.61 25.33 -5.59
N LEU A 492 1.78 25.45 -6.20
CA LEU A 492 1.94 25.90 -7.60
C LEU A 492 1.17 27.20 -7.92
N GLY A 493 1.10 28.15 -6.96
CA GLY A 493 0.36 29.40 -7.10
C GLY A 493 -1.13 29.33 -6.74
N PHE A 494 -1.68 28.14 -6.49
CA PHE A 494 -3.05 27.97 -6.00
C PHE A 494 -3.08 28.18 -4.48
N ARG A 495 -3.92 29.12 -4.01
CA ARG A 495 -4.08 29.43 -2.59
C ARG A 495 -5.05 28.44 -1.96
N ILE A 496 -4.67 27.92 -0.80
CA ILE A 496 -5.44 26.96 -0.01
C ILE A 496 -5.76 27.63 1.34
N GLU A 497 -6.98 28.10 1.46
CA GLU A 497 -7.48 28.84 2.62
C GLU A 497 -8.60 28.05 3.34
N THR A 498 -9.38 27.29 2.58
CA THR A 498 -10.54 26.55 3.07
C THR A 498 -10.41 25.06 2.83
N MET A 499 -11.24 24.26 3.51
CA MET A 499 -11.33 22.82 3.25
C MET A 499 -11.80 22.52 1.83
N PHE A 500 -12.61 23.38 1.23
CA PHE A 500 -12.99 23.26 -0.17
C PHE A 500 -11.77 23.36 -1.10
N ASP A 501 -10.91 24.37 -0.87
CA ASP A 501 -9.68 24.55 -1.67
C ASP A 501 -8.75 23.34 -1.51
N PHE A 502 -8.60 22.85 -0.28
CA PHE A 502 -7.77 21.70 0.03
C PHE A 502 -8.24 20.43 -0.71
N PHE A 503 -9.52 20.09 -0.62
CA PHE A 503 -10.05 18.91 -1.33
C PHE A 503 -10.06 19.09 -2.84
N MET A 504 -10.22 20.34 -3.33
CA MET A 504 -10.16 20.65 -4.77
C MET A 504 -8.77 20.34 -5.36
N VAL A 505 -7.69 20.44 -4.60
CA VAL A 505 -6.35 19.99 -5.02
C VAL A 505 -6.39 18.53 -5.48
N PHE A 506 -7.03 17.66 -4.71
CA PHE A 506 -7.13 16.23 -5.04
C PHE A 506 -8.08 15.96 -6.21
N VAL A 507 -9.18 16.73 -6.31
CA VAL A 507 -10.09 16.66 -7.47
C VAL A 507 -9.33 16.97 -8.75
N ILE A 508 -8.61 18.10 -8.79
CA ILE A 508 -7.88 18.54 -9.97
C ILE A 508 -6.74 17.58 -10.28
N MET A 509 -5.93 17.24 -9.29
CA MET A 509 -4.75 16.39 -9.46
C MET A 509 -5.14 15.01 -10.03
N SER A 510 -6.09 14.31 -9.41
CA SER A 510 -6.51 12.98 -9.88
C SER A 510 -7.37 13.04 -11.14
N GLY A 511 -8.17 14.08 -11.33
CA GLY A 511 -8.96 14.30 -12.53
C GLY A 511 -8.09 14.57 -13.76
N VAL A 512 -7.09 15.44 -13.64
CA VAL A 512 -6.12 15.71 -14.71
C VAL A 512 -5.28 14.46 -15.02
N ALA A 513 -4.80 13.75 -13.99
CA ALA A 513 -4.08 12.49 -14.17
C ALA A 513 -4.93 11.45 -14.90
N SER A 514 -6.22 11.32 -14.53
CA SER A 514 -7.17 10.43 -15.22
C SER A 514 -7.32 10.79 -16.69
N LEU A 515 -7.56 12.07 -16.99
CA LEU A 515 -7.75 12.54 -18.37
C LEU A 515 -6.53 12.26 -19.23
N ILE A 516 -5.33 12.60 -18.74
CA ILE A 516 -4.08 12.34 -19.47
C ILE A 516 -3.89 10.85 -19.70
N LEU A 517 -4.08 10.02 -18.67
CA LEU A 517 -3.93 8.57 -18.81
C LEU A 517 -4.97 7.98 -19.78
N PHE A 518 -6.20 8.47 -19.75
CA PHE A 518 -7.24 8.07 -20.70
C PHE A 518 -6.84 8.39 -22.15
N LEU A 519 -6.32 9.58 -22.41
CA LEU A 519 -5.82 9.97 -23.75
C LEU A 519 -4.64 9.12 -24.21
N LEU A 520 -3.77 8.72 -23.27
CA LEU A 520 -2.62 7.85 -23.54
C LEU A 520 -3.00 6.38 -23.69
N SER A 521 -4.16 5.95 -23.19
CA SER A 521 -4.54 4.54 -23.04
C SER A 521 -4.41 3.73 -24.33
N LYS A 522 -4.88 4.25 -25.47
CA LYS A 522 -4.78 3.61 -26.79
C LYS A 522 -3.32 3.42 -27.24
N LYS A 523 -2.45 4.39 -26.98
CA LYS A 523 -1.02 4.31 -27.29
C LYS A 523 -0.33 3.27 -26.42
N LEU A 524 -0.62 3.30 -25.13
CA LEU A 524 -0.09 2.32 -24.16
C LEU A 524 -0.52 0.90 -24.52
N GLN A 525 -1.78 0.68 -24.88
CA GLN A 525 -2.28 -0.63 -25.32
C GLN A 525 -1.52 -1.15 -26.54
N LYS A 526 -1.22 -0.31 -27.54
CA LYS A 526 -0.38 -0.70 -28.68
C LYS A 526 1.03 -1.12 -28.27
N MET A 527 1.63 -0.42 -27.28
CA MET A 527 2.97 -0.72 -26.76
C MET A 527 3.02 -1.99 -25.88
N MET A 528 1.87 -2.52 -25.46
CA MET A 528 1.78 -3.82 -24.75
C MET A 528 1.97 -5.02 -25.69
N HIS A 529 1.94 -4.82 -27.02
CA HIS A 529 2.15 -5.86 -28.04
C HIS A 529 1.28 -7.11 -27.83
N GLY A 530 -0.05 -6.90 -27.71
CA GLY A 530 -1.04 -7.97 -27.62
C GLY A 530 -1.16 -8.65 -26.24
N VAL A 531 -0.52 -8.13 -25.21
CA VAL A 531 -0.75 -8.55 -23.82
C VAL A 531 -1.90 -7.72 -23.23
N GLU A 532 -2.97 -8.38 -22.82
CA GLU A 532 -4.17 -7.77 -22.21
C GLU A 532 -4.24 -8.03 -20.70
#